data_c3e18dce4f4f455bb5bb00069ac2b733
#
_entry.id   c3e18dce4f4f455bb5bb00069ac2b733
#
_cell.length_a   1.000
_cell.length_b   1.000
_cell.length_c   1.000
_cell.angle_alpha   90.00
_cell.angle_beta   90.00
_cell.angle_gamma   90.00
#
_symmetry.space_group_name_H-M   'P 1'
#
loop_
_entity.id
_entity.type
_entity.pdbx_description
1 polymer ?
#
loop_
_entity_poly.entity_id
_entity_poly.type
_entity_poly.pdbx_seq_one_letter_code
_entity_poly.pdbx_strand_id
1 'polypeptide(L)'
;MSDQRKVQTWVIVGAVLGATLFGCFVFGVITAAIMLPVFTQAREKAKTVSCMSNQSQIARALQMYAADNDVLPAASQWADKVKPYLRNDYLFVCPSAKQLRCGYAFYRPLSNRKVSSISNPAAVPMLFDSSKGQFNYADEGQSLDLRHLNGAVISFVDGHLKWFKESDAKALFQKRP
;
A
#
# COMPACT_ATOMS: atom_id res chain seq x y z
N MET A 1 -49.25 -9.07 53.75
CA MET A 1 -48.76 -10.09 52.76
C MET A 1 -48.59 -9.56 51.32
N SER A 2 -49.27 -8.47 50.91
CA SER A 2 -49.18 -7.88 49.56
C SER A 2 -47.85 -7.11 49.29
N ASP A 3 -47.26 -6.52 50.31
CA ASP A 3 -46.09 -5.63 50.15
C ASP A 3 -44.79 -6.41 49.98
N GLN A 4 -44.65 -7.54 50.66
CA GLN A 4 -43.51 -8.43 50.54
C GLN A 4 -43.37 -9.02 49.11
N ARG A 5 -44.49 -9.31 48.47
CA ARG A 5 -44.50 -9.80 47.07
C ARG A 5 -44.05 -8.73 46.07
N LYS A 6 -44.49 -7.49 46.28
CA LYS A 6 -44.06 -6.37 45.42
C LYS A 6 -42.56 -6.13 45.49
N VAL A 7 -41.97 -6.14 46.70
CA VAL A 7 -40.53 -5.96 46.88
C VAL A 7 -39.74 -7.09 46.20
N GLN A 8 -40.18 -8.35 46.35
CA GLN A 8 -39.54 -9.49 45.69
C GLN A 8 -39.57 -9.36 44.16
N THR A 9 -40.70 -8.90 43.58
CA THR A 9 -40.83 -8.71 42.15
C THR A 9 -39.87 -7.63 41.62
N TRP A 10 -39.72 -6.52 42.29
CA TRP A 10 -38.79 -5.45 41.91
C TRP A 10 -37.32 -5.88 42.00
N VAL A 11 -36.97 -6.69 43.01
CA VAL A 11 -35.62 -7.26 43.14
C VAL A 11 -35.29 -8.21 41.98
N ILE A 12 -36.25 -9.08 41.63
CA ILE A 12 -36.06 -10.02 40.51
C ILE A 12 -35.94 -9.25 39.18
N VAL A 13 -36.82 -8.26 38.94
CA VAL A 13 -36.75 -7.43 37.75
C VAL A 13 -35.42 -6.68 37.65
N GLY A 14 -34.95 -6.10 38.73
CA GLY A 14 -33.64 -5.44 38.81
C GLY A 14 -32.47 -6.37 38.51
N ALA A 15 -32.51 -7.58 39.09
CA ALA A 15 -31.48 -8.59 38.86
C ALA A 15 -31.44 -9.08 37.41
N VAL A 16 -32.59 -9.31 36.77
CA VAL A 16 -32.70 -9.71 35.38
C VAL A 16 -32.20 -8.59 34.46
N LEU A 17 -32.61 -7.35 34.71
CA LEU A 17 -32.14 -6.20 33.92
C LEU A 17 -30.61 -6.00 34.06
N GLY A 18 -30.10 -6.12 35.29
CA GLY A 18 -28.64 -6.03 35.52
C GLY A 18 -27.86 -7.14 34.81
N ALA A 19 -28.35 -8.38 34.87
CA ALA A 19 -27.71 -9.51 34.17
C ALA A 19 -27.74 -9.37 32.65
N THR A 20 -28.84 -8.87 32.08
CA THR A 20 -28.95 -8.66 30.63
C THR A 20 -28.03 -7.52 30.17
N LEU A 21 -27.98 -6.40 30.89
CA LEU A 21 -27.07 -5.29 30.55
C LEU A 21 -25.60 -5.72 30.67
N PHE A 22 -25.25 -6.48 31.68
CA PHE A 22 -23.91 -7.02 31.85
C PHE A 22 -23.54 -7.99 30.73
N GLY A 23 -24.46 -8.88 30.34
CA GLY A 23 -24.28 -9.80 29.21
C GLY A 23 -24.07 -9.06 27.88
N CYS A 24 -24.87 -8.03 27.59
CA CYS A 24 -24.71 -7.20 26.41
C CYS A 24 -23.36 -6.44 26.42
N PHE A 25 -22.94 -5.94 27.57
CA PHE A 25 -21.64 -5.27 27.72
C PHE A 25 -20.47 -6.21 27.42
N VAL A 26 -20.47 -7.40 28.07
CA VAL A 26 -19.42 -8.42 27.85
C VAL A 26 -19.38 -8.85 26.36
N PHE A 27 -20.55 -9.12 25.79
CA PHE A 27 -20.64 -9.48 24.38
C PHE A 27 -20.09 -8.37 23.46
N GLY A 28 -20.43 -7.12 23.75
CA GLY A 28 -19.92 -5.95 23.00
C GLY A 28 -18.40 -5.83 23.07
N VAL A 29 -17.82 -6.01 24.26
CA VAL A 29 -16.36 -5.97 24.46
C VAL A 29 -15.65 -7.09 23.68
N ILE A 30 -16.17 -8.32 23.75
CA ILE A 30 -15.59 -9.46 23.01
C ILE A 30 -15.67 -9.23 21.49
N THR A 31 -16.83 -8.76 21.03
CA THR A 31 -17.03 -8.46 19.59
C THR A 31 -16.06 -7.36 19.11
N ALA A 32 -15.91 -6.30 19.89
CA ALA A 32 -14.97 -5.22 19.57
C ALA A 32 -13.52 -5.72 19.55
N ALA A 33 -13.12 -6.56 20.51
CA ALA A 33 -11.77 -7.11 20.58
C ALA A 33 -11.39 -7.96 19.37
N ILE A 34 -12.35 -8.64 18.75
CA ILE A 34 -12.15 -9.44 17.54
C ILE A 34 -12.23 -8.56 16.28
N MET A 35 -13.19 -7.64 16.23
CA MET A 35 -13.44 -6.82 15.03
C MET A 35 -12.35 -5.78 14.78
N LEU A 36 -11.79 -5.14 15.82
CA LEU A 36 -10.79 -4.09 15.66
C LEU A 36 -9.53 -4.56 14.89
N PRO A 37 -8.88 -5.70 15.23
CA PRO A 37 -7.71 -6.16 14.49
C PRO A 37 -8.03 -6.58 13.06
N VAL A 38 -9.21 -7.16 12.80
CA VAL A 38 -9.64 -7.51 11.44
C VAL A 38 -9.83 -6.25 10.59
N PHE A 39 -10.43 -5.21 11.15
CA PHE A 39 -10.66 -3.94 10.46
C PHE A 39 -9.35 -3.23 10.11
N THR A 40 -8.38 -3.24 11.02
CA THR A 40 -7.06 -2.62 10.76
C THR A 40 -6.32 -3.33 9.64
N GLN A 41 -6.31 -4.66 9.61
CA GLN A 41 -5.70 -5.44 8.54
C GLN A 41 -6.41 -5.22 7.18
N ALA A 42 -7.74 -5.20 7.17
CA ALA A 42 -8.51 -4.93 5.96
C ALA A 42 -8.20 -3.53 5.40
N ARG A 43 -8.08 -2.53 6.27
CA ARG A 43 -7.71 -1.16 5.88
C ARG A 43 -6.30 -1.10 5.28
N GLU A 44 -5.33 -1.77 5.87
CA GLU A 44 -3.96 -1.80 5.30
C GLU A 44 -3.90 -2.53 3.95
N LYS A 45 -4.64 -3.62 3.77
CA LYS A 45 -4.79 -4.27 2.45
C LYS A 45 -5.41 -3.33 1.42
N ALA A 46 -6.45 -2.58 1.79
CA ALA A 46 -7.07 -1.60 0.89
C ALA A 46 -6.10 -0.50 0.46
N LYS A 47 -5.27 0.01 1.39
CA LYS A 47 -4.20 0.96 1.07
C LYS A 47 -3.16 0.36 0.13
N THR A 48 -2.77 -0.91 0.34
CA THR A 48 -1.84 -1.63 -0.56
C THR A 48 -2.39 -1.69 -1.98
N VAL A 49 -3.67 -2.08 -2.14
CA VAL A 49 -4.33 -2.11 -3.46
C VAL A 49 -4.37 -0.72 -4.11
N SER A 50 -4.63 0.33 -3.33
CA SER A 50 -4.60 1.71 -3.84
C SER A 50 -3.19 2.11 -4.29
N CYS A 51 -2.14 1.76 -3.55
CA CYS A 51 -0.75 2.00 -3.96
C CYS A 51 -0.38 1.21 -5.22
N MET A 52 -0.84 -0.04 -5.34
CA MET A 52 -0.68 -0.83 -6.56
C MET A 52 -1.35 -0.16 -7.76
N SER A 53 -2.57 0.35 -7.59
CA SER A 53 -3.27 1.09 -8.63
C SER A 53 -2.52 2.35 -9.05
N ASN A 54 -2.01 3.13 -8.10
CA ASN A 54 -1.20 4.31 -8.37
C ASN A 54 0.08 3.95 -9.13
N GLN A 55 0.85 2.98 -8.64
CA GLN A 55 2.05 2.51 -9.33
C GLN A 55 1.76 1.98 -10.74
N SER A 56 0.64 1.27 -10.94
CA SER A 56 0.23 0.77 -12.26
C SER A 56 0.04 1.92 -13.26
N GLN A 57 -0.60 3.00 -12.83
CA GLN A 57 -0.82 4.18 -13.69
C GLN A 57 0.50 4.87 -14.03
N ILE A 58 1.41 5.01 -13.05
CA ILE A 58 2.73 5.60 -13.28
C ILE A 58 3.59 4.69 -14.19
N ALA A 59 3.54 3.36 -13.99
CA ALA A 59 4.26 2.41 -14.84
C ALA A 59 3.80 2.48 -16.30
N ARG A 60 2.48 2.59 -16.54
CA ARG A 60 1.92 2.80 -17.87
C ARG A 60 2.37 4.13 -18.47
N ALA A 61 2.41 5.20 -17.68
CA ALA A 61 2.91 6.50 -18.14
C ALA A 61 4.39 6.43 -18.55
N LEU A 62 5.22 5.67 -17.82
CA LEU A 62 6.61 5.39 -18.22
C LEU A 62 6.71 4.63 -19.53
N GLN A 63 5.83 3.64 -19.75
CA GLN A 63 5.78 2.91 -21.01
C GLN A 63 5.30 3.79 -22.17
N MET A 64 4.30 4.66 -21.95
CA MET A 64 3.86 5.64 -22.96
C MET A 64 4.98 6.62 -23.30
N TYR A 65 5.67 7.15 -22.29
CA TYR A 65 6.84 8.00 -22.53
C TYR A 65 7.91 7.27 -23.35
N ALA A 66 8.20 6.01 -23.03
CA ALA A 66 9.20 5.24 -23.77
C ALA A 66 8.75 4.92 -25.20
N ALA A 67 7.46 4.75 -25.44
CA ALA A 67 6.93 4.57 -26.80
C ALA A 67 7.08 5.83 -27.65
N ASP A 68 6.90 7.02 -27.07
CA ASP A 68 7.01 8.30 -27.78
C ASP A 68 8.46 8.75 -27.97
N ASN A 69 9.39 8.32 -27.10
CA ASN A 69 10.77 8.82 -27.07
C ASN A 69 11.83 7.74 -27.36
N ASP A 70 11.44 6.49 -27.65
CA ASP A 70 12.31 5.31 -27.84
C ASP A 70 13.12 4.87 -26.61
N VAL A 71 13.11 5.64 -25.53
CA VAL A 71 13.88 5.38 -24.30
C VAL A 71 13.04 5.68 -23.06
N LEU A 72 13.33 5.02 -21.94
CA LEU A 72 12.83 5.42 -20.65
C LEU A 72 13.43 6.77 -20.22
N PRO A 73 12.76 7.54 -19.36
CA PRO A 73 13.25 8.86 -18.98
C PRO A 73 14.55 8.81 -18.19
N ALA A 74 15.28 9.91 -18.19
CA ALA A 74 16.42 10.09 -17.31
C ALA A 74 16.00 9.96 -15.85
N ALA A 75 16.77 9.24 -15.04
CA ALA A 75 16.48 8.99 -13.64
C ALA A 75 16.28 10.26 -12.80
N SER A 76 16.96 11.35 -13.15
CA SER A 76 16.84 12.66 -12.48
C SER A 76 15.57 13.44 -12.82
N GLN A 77 14.78 13.01 -13.80
CA GLN A 77 13.61 13.74 -14.30
C GLN A 77 12.40 12.81 -14.55
N TRP A 78 12.48 11.56 -14.14
CA TRP A 78 11.50 10.54 -14.51
C TRP A 78 10.05 10.93 -14.15
N ALA A 79 9.86 11.45 -12.92
CA ALA A 79 8.53 11.81 -12.45
C ALA A 79 7.96 13.01 -13.23
N ASP A 80 8.79 14.03 -13.52
CA ASP A 80 8.36 15.19 -14.28
C ASP A 80 8.05 14.81 -15.74
N LYS A 81 8.83 13.92 -16.33
CA LYS A 81 8.62 13.46 -17.71
C LYS A 81 7.35 12.64 -17.92
N VAL A 82 6.88 11.93 -16.87
CA VAL A 82 5.65 11.15 -16.98
C VAL A 82 4.38 11.91 -16.57
N LYS A 83 4.49 13.08 -15.94
CA LYS A 83 3.32 13.91 -15.58
C LYS A 83 2.35 14.16 -16.72
N PRO A 84 2.78 14.50 -17.96
CA PRO A 84 1.87 14.73 -19.07
C PRO A 84 1.00 13.52 -19.44
N TYR A 85 1.43 12.32 -19.06
CA TYR A 85 0.72 11.05 -19.31
C TYR A 85 -0.19 10.64 -18.14
N LEU A 86 -0.18 11.40 -17.04
CA LEU A 86 -0.98 11.14 -15.85
C LEU A 86 -2.18 12.09 -15.76
N ARG A 87 -3.27 11.62 -15.16
CA ARG A 87 -4.46 12.45 -14.95
C ARG A 87 -4.30 13.47 -13.82
N ASN A 88 -3.48 13.14 -12.82
CA ASN A 88 -3.23 14.01 -11.67
C ASN A 88 -1.95 13.61 -10.93
N ASP A 89 -1.37 14.55 -10.19
CA ASP A 89 -0.14 14.36 -9.41
C ASP A 89 -0.34 13.58 -8.10
N TYR A 90 -1.58 13.37 -7.65
CA TYR A 90 -1.85 12.59 -6.43
C TYR A 90 -1.46 11.13 -6.57
N LEU A 91 -1.29 10.64 -7.79
CA LEU A 91 -0.82 9.28 -8.07
C LEU A 91 0.58 9.00 -7.49
N PHE A 92 1.40 10.03 -7.31
CA PHE A 92 2.72 9.89 -6.69
C PHE A 92 2.65 9.68 -5.17
N VAL A 93 1.51 9.93 -4.54
CA VAL A 93 1.34 9.79 -3.09
C VAL A 93 0.79 8.41 -2.75
N CYS A 94 1.57 7.62 -1.99
CA CYS A 94 1.07 6.36 -1.47
C CYS A 94 0.17 6.60 -0.24
N PRO A 95 -1.07 6.03 -0.19
CA PRO A 95 -1.98 6.18 0.95
C PRO A 95 -1.43 5.70 2.30
N SER A 96 -0.45 4.79 2.30
CA SER A 96 0.25 4.33 3.51
C SER A 96 1.43 5.23 3.92
N ALA A 97 1.77 6.24 3.11
CA ALA A 97 2.88 7.16 3.36
C ALA A 97 2.52 8.58 2.89
N LYS A 98 1.38 9.10 3.37
CA LYS A 98 0.82 10.40 2.96
C LYS A 98 1.74 11.60 3.25
N GLN A 99 2.67 11.46 4.18
CA GLN A 99 3.67 12.46 4.52
C GLN A 99 4.75 12.63 3.43
N LEU A 100 4.88 11.65 2.53
CA LEU A 100 5.83 11.68 1.44
C LEU A 100 5.21 12.38 0.22
N ARG A 101 5.93 13.30 -0.40
CA ARG A 101 5.50 13.96 -1.64
C ARG A 101 5.47 13.00 -2.83
N CYS A 102 6.41 12.04 -2.84
CA CYS A 102 6.44 10.92 -3.78
C CYS A 102 6.76 9.64 -3.01
N GLY A 103 5.87 8.66 -3.05
CA GLY A 103 6.03 7.39 -2.36
C GLY A 103 6.86 6.36 -3.13
N TYR A 104 7.35 6.69 -4.32
CA TYR A 104 7.97 5.75 -5.25
C TYR A 104 9.33 6.24 -5.72
N ALA A 105 10.22 5.28 -6.05
CA ALA A 105 11.48 5.54 -6.70
C ALA A 105 11.55 4.81 -8.06
N PHE A 106 12.27 5.41 -8.98
CA PHE A 106 12.59 4.80 -10.27
C PHE A 106 13.87 3.96 -10.15
N TYR A 107 13.91 2.80 -10.80
CA TYR A 107 15.10 1.97 -10.82
C TYR A 107 16.18 2.60 -11.71
N ARG A 108 17.21 3.16 -11.09
CA ARG A 108 18.25 3.98 -11.75
C ARG A 108 18.91 3.32 -12.96
N PRO A 109 19.18 1.99 -12.98
CA PRO A 109 19.81 1.35 -14.16
C PRO A 109 18.97 1.42 -15.44
N LEU A 110 17.69 1.82 -15.35
CA LEU A 110 16.82 2.04 -16.51
C LEU A 110 16.91 3.46 -17.11
N SER A 111 17.72 4.34 -16.53
CA SER A 111 17.87 5.72 -16.99
C SER A 111 18.30 5.78 -18.46
N ASN A 112 17.50 6.46 -19.31
CA ASN A 112 17.72 6.61 -20.76
C ASN A 112 17.86 5.27 -21.52
N ARG A 113 17.39 4.17 -20.96
CA ARG A 113 17.52 2.85 -21.58
C ARG A 113 16.37 2.57 -22.54
N LYS A 114 16.67 1.99 -23.69
CA LYS A 114 15.65 1.50 -24.63
C LYS A 114 14.97 0.27 -24.06
N VAL A 115 13.65 0.24 -24.06
CA VAL A 115 12.89 -0.93 -23.58
C VAL A 115 13.21 -2.18 -24.41
N SER A 116 13.40 -2.01 -25.73
CA SER A 116 13.78 -3.09 -26.65
C SER A 116 15.16 -3.71 -26.36
N SER A 117 16.03 -3.02 -25.62
CA SER A 117 17.35 -3.54 -25.24
C SER A 117 17.32 -4.39 -23.96
N ILE A 118 16.16 -4.53 -23.32
CA ILE A 118 15.99 -5.29 -22.08
C ILE A 118 15.55 -6.70 -22.44
N SER A 119 16.41 -7.67 -22.21
CA SER A 119 16.19 -9.07 -22.60
C SER A 119 15.02 -9.75 -21.87
N ASN A 120 14.78 -9.37 -20.62
CA ASN A 120 13.69 -9.92 -19.78
C ASN A 120 12.96 -8.80 -19.03
N PRO A 121 12.06 -8.04 -19.69
CA PRO A 121 11.34 -6.93 -19.07
C PRO A 121 10.52 -7.32 -17.83
N ALA A 122 10.04 -8.56 -17.77
CA ALA A 122 9.27 -9.09 -16.64
C ALA A 122 10.11 -9.37 -15.39
N ALA A 123 11.44 -9.40 -15.50
CA ALA A 123 12.33 -9.61 -14.37
C ALA A 123 13.05 -8.34 -13.89
N VAL A 124 12.94 -7.23 -14.64
CA VAL A 124 13.64 -5.98 -14.30
C VAL A 124 12.68 -5.03 -13.59
N PRO A 125 12.95 -4.67 -12.31
CA PRO A 125 12.17 -3.66 -11.60
C PRO A 125 12.17 -2.33 -12.36
N MET A 126 11.05 -1.60 -12.33
CA MET A 126 10.96 -0.26 -12.93
C MET A 126 10.66 0.81 -11.89
N LEU A 127 9.64 0.57 -11.03
CA LEU A 127 9.31 1.42 -9.90
C LEU A 127 9.13 0.56 -8.65
N PHE A 128 9.39 1.14 -7.49
CA PHE A 128 9.20 0.46 -6.20
C PHE A 128 8.85 1.47 -5.10
N ASP A 129 8.25 0.99 -4.02
CA ASP A 129 7.96 1.79 -2.83
C ASP A 129 9.25 2.31 -2.22
N SER A 130 9.34 3.63 -1.99
CA SER A 130 10.55 4.31 -1.51
C SER A 130 10.28 5.15 -0.28
N SER A 131 11.20 5.13 0.68
CA SER A 131 11.17 5.93 1.91
C SER A 131 11.67 7.37 1.73
N LYS A 132 12.24 7.75 0.57
CA LYS A 132 12.88 9.06 0.37
C LYS A 132 11.92 10.23 0.23
N GLY A 133 10.75 10.00 -0.33
CA GLY A 133 9.70 11.02 -0.43
C GLY A 133 9.96 12.16 -1.41
N GLN A 134 10.97 12.06 -2.25
CA GLN A 134 11.39 13.08 -3.20
C GLN A 134 10.91 12.78 -4.62
N PHE A 135 10.48 13.82 -5.34
CA PHE A 135 10.25 13.70 -6.78
C PHE A 135 11.55 13.43 -7.53
N ASN A 136 11.46 12.68 -8.63
CA ASN A 136 12.61 12.28 -9.43
C ASN A 136 13.69 11.50 -8.67
N TYR A 137 13.35 10.93 -7.51
CA TYR A 137 14.29 10.08 -6.81
C TYR A 137 14.42 8.72 -7.51
N ALA A 138 15.67 8.27 -7.65
CA ALA A 138 16.01 7.02 -8.28
C ALA A 138 17.23 6.39 -7.63
N ASP A 139 17.17 5.10 -7.37
CA ASP A 139 18.30 4.32 -6.88
C ASP A 139 18.21 2.86 -7.35
N GLU A 140 19.03 1.99 -6.80
CA GLU A 140 19.12 0.57 -7.13
C GLU A 140 18.46 -0.31 -6.06
N GLY A 141 17.44 0.22 -5.35
CA GLY A 141 16.71 -0.49 -4.28
C GLY A 141 17.15 -0.12 -2.86
N GLN A 142 18.10 0.83 -2.68
CA GLN A 142 18.58 1.23 -1.35
C GLN A 142 17.49 1.91 -0.52
N SER A 143 16.54 2.60 -1.17
CA SER A 143 15.43 3.28 -0.51
C SER A 143 14.17 2.43 -0.40
N LEU A 144 14.22 1.14 -0.72
CA LEU A 144 13.08 0.23 -0.65
C LEU A 144 12.38 0.32 0.70
N ASP A 145 11.06 0.54 0.69
CA ASP A 145 10.23 0.68 1.87
C ASP A 145 9.19 -0.43 1.96
N LEU A 146 9.22 -1.17 3.06
CA LEU A 146 8.37 -2.34 3.31
C LEU A 146 7.05 -1.97 4.02
N ARG A 147 6.43 -0.86 3.63
CA ARG A 147 5.26 -0.27 4.28
C ARG A 147 3.96 -1.04 4.11
N HIS A 148 3.91 -2.01 3.22
CA HIS A 148 2.71 -2.78 2.89
C HIS A 148 2.76 -4.17 3.52
N LEU A 149 2.33 -4.29 4.81
CA LEU A 149 2.31 -5.55 5.56
C LEU A 149 3.67 -6.28 5.55
N ASN A 150 4.73 -5.55 5.89
CA ASN A 150 6.13 -6.00 5.86
C ASN A 150 6.60 -6.44 4.46
N GLY A 151 6.06 -5.82 3.43
CA GLY A 151 6.44 -6.01 2.05
C GLY A 151 6.36 -4.72 1.26
N ALA A 152 6.77 -4.77 0.01
CA ALA A 152 6.76 -3.66 -0.93
C ALA A 152 6.06 -4.03 -2.23
N VAL A 153 5.47 -3.03 -2.89
CA VAL A 153 4.97 -3.15 -4.25
C VAL A 153 6.07 -2.75 -5.21
N ILE A 154 6.30 -3.59 -6.21
CA ILE A 154 7.31 -3.37 -7.25
C ILE A 154 6.63 -3.55 -8.61
N SER A 155 6.80 -2.58 -9.50
CA SER A 155 6.42 -2.70 -10.91
C SER A 155 7.63 -3.03 -11.77
N PHE A 156 7.38 -3.71 -12.87
CA PHE A 156 8.40 -4.20 -13.79
C PHE A 156 8.28 -3.49 -15.14
N VAL A 157 9.31 -3.62 -15.96
CA VAL A 157 9.40 -2.92 -17.27
C VAL A 157 8.29 -3.36 -18.22
N ASP A 158 7.79 -4.58 -18.13
CA ASP A 158 6.64 -5.08 -18.91
C ASP A 158 5.28 -4.53 -18.42
N GLY A 159 5.28 -3.78 -17.31
CA GLY A 159 4.10 -3.13 -16.72
C GLY A 159 3.36 -3.95 -15.66
N HIS A 160 3.73 -5.22 -15.43
CA HIS A 160 3.11 -5.95 -14.32
C HIS A 160 3.59 -5.44 -12.97
N LEU A 161 2.77 -5.63 -11.93
CA LEU A 161 3.07 -5.28 -10.55
C LEU A 161 2.90 -6.50 -9.66
N LYS A 162 3.74 -6.56 -8.62
CA LYS A 162 3.62 -7.60 -7.61
C LYS A 162 4.00 -7.07 -6.24
N TRP A 163 3.29 -7.54 -5.22
CA TRP A 163 3.70 -7.39 -3.84
C TRP A 163 4.73 -8.45 -3.48
N PHE A 164 5.80 -8.05 -2.84
CA PHE A 164 6.87 -8.93 -2.39
C PHE A 164 7.06 -8.78 -0.89
N LYS A 165 7.23 -9.91 -0.20
CA LYS A 165 7.73 -9.90 1.18
C LYS A 165 9.18 -9.41 1.22
N GLU A 166 9.64 -9.00 2.38
CA GLU A 166 10.96 -8.39 2.57
C GLU A 166 12.13 -9.14 1.90
N SER A 167 12.25 -10.46 2.17
CA SER A 167 13.34 -11.26 1.62
C SER A 167 13.39 -11.24 0.11
N ASP A 168 12.23 -11.39 -0.52
CA ASP A 168 12.12 -11.52 -1.98
C ASP A 168 12.29 -10.15 -2.65
N ALA A 169 11.75 -9.08 -2.03
CA ALA A 169 11.93 -7.72 -2.51
C ALA A 169 13.40 -7.30 -2.51
N LYS A 170 14.14 -7.57 -1.43
CA LYS A 170 15.59 -7.29 -1.36
C LYS A 170 16.40 -8.12 -2.36
N ALA A 171 16.05 -9.38 -2.55
CA ALA A 171 16.74 -10.26 -3.49
C ALA A 171 16.64 -9.80 -4.95
N LEU A 172 15.54 -9.12 -5.34
CA LEU A 172 15.39 -8.57 -6.69
C LEU A 172 16.45 -7.53 -7.04
N PHE A 173 16.84 -6.70 -6.06
CA PHE A 173 17.83 -5.64 -6.26
C PHE A 173 19.28 -6.10 -6.04
N GLN A 174 19.49 -7.29 -5.47
CA GLN A 174 20.83 -7.89 -5.31
C GLN A 174 21.28 -8.62 -6.57
N LYS A 175 20.35 -9.16 -7.37
CA LYS A 175 20.64 -9.76 -8.67
C LYS A 175 20.82 -8.63 -9.68
N ARG A 176 22.07 -8.16 -9.86
CA ARG A 176 22.38 -7.22 -10.97
C ARG A 176 22.04 -7.89 -12.29
N PRO A 177 21.33 -7.18 -13.18
CA PRO A 177 21.09 -7.66 -14.55
C PRO A 177 22.39 -7.69 -15.36
#